data_862279d0a629758701c61838b485f2ad
#
_entry.id   862279d0a629758701c61838b485f2ad
#
_cell.length_a   1.000
_cell.length_b   1.000
_cell.length_c   1.000
_cell.angle_alpha   90.00
_cell.angle_beta   90.00
_cell.angle_gamma   90.00
#
_symmetry.space_group_name_H-M   'P 1'
#
loop_
_entity.id
_entity.type
_entity.pdbx_description
1 polymer ?
#
loop_
_entity_poly.entity_id
_entity_poly.type
_entity_poly.pdbx_seq_one_letter_code
_entity_poly.pdbx_strand_id
1 'polypeptide(L)'
;MTGAPPASGTVISRLDGSPPRSLVEELADLLVDTVHGGASIGFLAPLDRAAAVAWWEERVNAVAAGGLAVWVARDGDRVVGTVGVVFPDKPNSRHRAELVKLMVHRDDRGQGLGRALLATAERAAADVGITLLHLDTETGSPAEGLYDRAGWTRIGTIPDYAADPHGTLRPTSIHYKRVGAAVSA
;
A
#
# COMPACT_ATOMS: atom_id res chain seq x y z
N MET A 1 -0.23 23.86 -0.81
CA MET A 1 0.67 23.65 -1.98
C MET A 1 0.19 22.39 -2.69
N THR A 2 -0.48 22.56 -3.81
CA THR A 2 -1.00 21.50 -4.68
C THR A 2 0.17 20.73 -5.26
N GLY A 3 0.31 19.44 -4.88
CA GLY A 3 1.29 18.57 -5.47
C GLY A 3 1.03 18.39 -6.96
N ALA A 4 2.10 18.35 -7.76
CA ALA A 4 2.03 18.10 -9.18
C ALA A 4 1.23 16.81 -9.48
N PRO A 5 0.41 16.78 -10.53
CA PRO A 5 -0.22 15.54 -10.97
C PRO A 5 0.86 14.51 -11.36
N PRO A 6 0.56 13.20 -11.30
CA PRO A 6 1.47 12.17 -11.79
C PRO A 6 1.82 12.44 -13.26
N ALA A 7 3.01 11.97 -13.68
CA ALA A 7 3.50 12.15 -15.04
C ALA A 7 2.42 11.77 -16.06
N SER A 8 2.33 12.56 -17.13
CA SER A 8 1.39 12.43 -18.24
C SER A 8 1.37 10.98 -18.77
N GLY A 9 0.39 10.17 -18.35
CA GLY A 9 0.23 8.79 -18.83
C GLY A 9 -0.09 7.75 -17.77
N THR A 10 0.23 8.00 -16.50
CA THR A 10 -0.03 7.02 -15.43
C THR A 10 -1.50 6.96 -15.06
N VAL A 11 -2.10 5.77 -15.16
CA VAL A 11 -3.50 5.49 -14.78
C VAL A 11 -3.53 4.66 -13.51
N ILE A 12 -4.35 5.06 -12.53
CA ILE A 12 -4.61 4.29 -11.32
C ILE A 12 -6.00 3.65 -11.46
N SER A 13 -6.06 2.32 -11.39
CA SER A 13 -7.32 1.56 -11.46
C SER A 13 -7.42 0.55 -10.33
N ARG A 14 -8.63 0.18 -9.96
CA ARG A 14 -8.87 -0.88 -8.98
C ARG A 14 -8.60 -2.24 -9.62
N LEU A 15 -7.90 -3.11 -8.90
CA LEU A 15 -7.72 -4.50 -9.25
C LEU A 15 -9.06 -5.23 -9.07
N ASP A 16 -9.50 -5.97 -10.07
CA ASP A 16 -10.65 -6.86 -9.93
C ASP A 16 -10.24 -8.22 -9.33
N GLY A 17 -11.24 -9.05 -9.00
CA GLY A 17 -11.03 -10.36 -8.39
C GLY A 17 -10.57 -11.45 -9.35
N SER A 18 -10.37 -11.14 -10.63
CA SER A 18 -9.93 -12.12 -11.66
C SER A 18 -9.05 -11.43 -12.72
N PRO A 19 -7.91 -10.86 -12.33
CA PRO A 19 -7.02 -10.20 -13.27
C PRO A 19 -6.35 -11.22 -14.20
N PRO A 20 -5.89 -10.81 -15.39
CA PRO A 20 -5.09 -11.66 -16.24
C PRO A 20 -3.77 -12.01 -15.55
N ARG A 21 -3.25 -13.22 -15.85
CA ARG A 21 -1.99 -13.72 -15.25
C ARG A 21 -0.82 -12.76 -15.45
N SER A 22 -0.73 -12.12 -16.62
CA SER A 22 0.31 -11.12 -16.90
C SER A 22 0.32 -9.98 -15.88
N LEU A 23 -0.85 -9.51 -15.44
CA LEU A 23 -0.93 -8.46 -14.42
C LEU A 23 -0.43 -8.97 -13.05
N VAL A 24 -0.73 -10.22 -12.68
CA VAL A 24 -0.19 -10.83 -11.45
C VAL A 24 1.33 -10.93 -11.51
N GLU A 25 1.88 -11.30 -12.66
CA GLU A 25 3.32 -11.37 -12.88
C GLU A 25 4.00 -9.99 -12.81
N GLU A 26 3.40 -8.95 -13.39
CA GLU A 26 3.91 -7.57 -13.27
C GLU A 26 3.85 -7.04 -11.82
N LEU A 27 2.78 -7.39 -11.08
CA LEU A 27 2.67 -7.06 -9.66
C LEU A 27 3.75 -7.78 -8.82
N ALA A 28 4.08 -9.01 -9.18
CA ALA A 28 5.17 -9.75 -8.56
C ALA A 28 6.54 -9.12 -8.85
N ASP A 29 6.76 -8.65 -10.07
CA ASP A 29 7.99 -7.93 -10.44
C ASP A 29 8.15 -6.63 -9.64
N LEU A 30 7.06 -5.87 -9.44
CA LEU A 30 7.06 -4.68 -8.57
C LEU A 30 7.38 -5.05 -7.12
N LEU A 31 6.85 -6.17 -6.60
CA LEU A 31 7.12 -6.62 -5.25
C LEU A 31 8.60 -7.00 -5.08
N VAL A 32 9.15 -7.75 -6.03
CA VAL A 32 10.59 -8.13 -6.06
C VAL A 32 11.47 -6.88 -6.12
N ASP A 33 11.15 -5.92 -7.01
CA ASP A 33 11.88 -4.64 -7.09
C ASP A 33 11.87 -3.89 -5.75
N THR A 34 10.72 -3.83 -5.09
CA THR A 34 10.55 -3.11 -3.82
C THR A 34 11.37 -3.75 -2.70
N VAL A 35 11.37 -5.09 -2.59
CA VAL A 35 12.16 -5.83 -1.58
C VAL A 35 13.65 -5.70 -1.86
N HIS A 36 14.09 -5.89 -3.10
CA HIS A 36 15.49 -5.75 -3.47
C HIS A 36 15.99 -4.30 -3.38
N GLY A 37 15.06 -3.34 -3.42
CA GLY A 37 15.33 -1.93 -3.15
C GLY A 37 15.48 -1.58 -1.67
N GLY A 38 15.37 -2.57 -0.76
CA GLY A 38 15.58 -2.42 0.67
C GLY A 38 14.35 -1.97 1.46
N ALA A 39 13.16 -1.93 0.86
CA ALA A 39 11.95 -1.54 1.58
C ALA A 39 11.45 -2.66 2.50
N SER A 40 11.20 -2.34 3.77
CA SER A 40 10.63 -3.26 4.75
C SER A 40 9.10 -3.33 4.56
N ILE A 41 8.67 -4.33 3.81
CA ILE A 41 7.26 -4.57 3.46
C ILE A 41 6.79 -5.99 3.78
N GLY A 42 7.48 -6.65 4.73
CA GLY A 42 7.14 -7.97 5.23
C GLY A 42 7.80 -9.12 4.46
N PHE A 43 8.91 -8.87 3.76
CA PHE A 43 9.69 -9.89 3.05
C PHE A 43 11.18 -9.73 3.31
N LEU A 44 11.91 -10.85 3.26
CA LEU A 44 13.36 -10.89 3.27
C LEU A 44 13.92 -11.01 1.84
N ALA A 45 15.11 -10.48 1.62
CA ALA A 45 15.85 -10.67 0.38
C ALA A 45 16.78 -11.91 0.48
N PRO A 46 17.03 -12.62 -0.64
CA PRO A 46 16.40 -12.41 -1.93
C PRO A 46 14.96 -12.94 -1.98
N LEU A 47 14.05 -12.17 -2.53
CA LEU A 47 12.68 -12.65 -2.80
C LEU A 47 12.65 -13.26 -4.20
N ASP A 48 12.33 -14.55 -4.28
CA ASP A 48 12.13 -15.26 -5.54
C ASP A 48 10.85 -14.80 -6.25
N ARG A 49 10.92 -14.62 -7.59
CA ARG A 49 9.79 -14.18 -8.42
C ARG A 49 8.60 -15.14 -8.32
N ALA A 50 8.85 -16.45 -8.29
CA ALA A 50 7.76 -17.43 -8.18
C ALA A 50 7.04 -17.32 -6.83
N ALA A 51 7.77 -17.08 -5.73
CA ALA A 51 7.19 -16.81 -4.43
C ALA A 51 6.37 -15.52 -4.42
N ALA A 52 6.84 -14.47 -5.10
CA ALA A 52 6.10 -13.22 -5.26
C ALA A 52 4.80 -13.39 -6.06
N VAL A 53 4.83 -14.20 -7.14
CA VAL A 53 3.62 -14.55 -7.92
C VAL A 53 2.62 -15.29 -7.04
N ALA A 54 3.05 -16.34 -6.34
CA ALA A 54 2.18 -17.12 -5.45
C ALA A 54 1.54 -16.24 -4.37
N TRP A 55 2.31 -15.31 -3.79
CA TRP A 55 1.80 -14.36 -2.81
C TRP A 55 0.72 -13.45 -3.41
N TRP A 56 0.91 -12.96 -4.63
CA TRP A 56 -0.11 -12.13 -5.29
C TRP A 56 -1.36 -12.92 -5.68
N GLU A 57 -1.23 -14.18 -6.09
CA GLU A 57 -2.38 -15.07 -6.35
C GLU A 57 -3.27 -15.20 -5.12
N GLU A 58 -2.69 -15.36 -3.91
CA GLU A 58 -3.44 -15.34 -2.66
C GLU A 58 -4.12 -13.98 -2.40
N ARG A 59 -3.48 -12.86 -2.74
CA ARG A 59 -4.08 -11.52 -2.59
C ARG A 59 -5.23 -11.30 -3.56
N VAL A 60 -5.13 -11.80 -4.80
CA VAL A 60 -6.23 -11.78 -5.76
C VAL A 60 -7.45 -12.55 -5.21
N ASN A 61 -7.24 -13.70 -4.58
CA ASN A 61 -8.31 -14.43 -3.90
C ASN A 61 -8.96 -13.59 -2.78
N ALA A 62 -8.16 -12.87 -2.00
CA ALA A 62 -8.68 -11.97 -0.96
C ALA A 62 -9.46 -10.77 -1.56
N VAL A 63 -9.05 -10.26 -2.71
CA VAL A 63 -9.80 -9.23 -3.46
C VAL A 63 -11.14 -9.77 -3.93
N ALA A 64 -11.17 -10.98 -4.52
CA ALA A 64 -12.40 -11.64 -4.96
C ALA A 64 -13.38 -11.91 -3.80
N ALA A 65 -12.85 -12.22 -2.61
CA ALA A 65 -13.63 -12.43 -1.40
C ALA A 65 -14.08 -11.11 -0.70
N GLY A 66 -13.63 -9.95 -1.19
CA GLY A 66 -14.00 -8.65 -0.62
C GLY A 66 -13.26 -8.24 0.67
N GLY A 67 -12.29 -9.05 1.12
CA GLY A 67 -11.47 -8.75 2.31
C GLY A 67 -10.31 -7.79 2.04
N LEU A 68 -9.98 -7.56 0.77
CA LEU A 68 -8.90 -6.67 0.32
C LEU A 68 -9.36 -5.87 -0.89
N ALA A 69 -9.04 -4.59 -0.93
CA ALA A 69 -9.09 -3.77 -2.14
C ALA A 69 -7.68 -3.35 -2.52
N VAL A 70 -7.33 -3.43 -3.80
CA VAL A 70 -6.02 -3.04 -4.33
C VAL A 70 -6.21 -2.06 -5.48
N TRP A 71 -5.40 -1.02 -5.53
CA TRP A 71 -5.27 -0.12 -6.67
C TRP A 71 -3.89 -0.30 -7.28
N VAL A 72 -3.87 -0.31 -8.59
CA VAL A 72 -2.67 -0.51 -9.41
C VAL A 72 -2.46 0.72 -10.26
N ALA A 73 -1.27 1.27 -10.21
CA ALA A 73 -0.82 2.33 -11.10
C ALA A 73 -0.06 1.72 -12.28
N ARG A 74 -0.45 2.09 -13.49
CA ARG A 74 0.19 1.65 -14.74
C ARG A 74 0.67 2.85 -15.55
N ASP A 75 1.86 2.72 -16.11
CA ASP A 75 2.37 3.59 -17.16
C ASP A 75 2.49 2.77 -18.45
N GLY A 76 1.57 3.02 -19.40
CA GLY A 76 1.34 2.10 -20.51
C GLY A 76 0.98 0.69 -20.02
N ASP A 77 1.75 -0.28 -20.45
CA ASP A 77 1.54 -1.68 -20.07
C ASP A 77 2.30 -2.11 -18.79
N ARG A 78 3.12 -1.24 -18.21
CA ARG A 78 3.94 -1.56 -17.04
C ARG A 78 3.26 -1.17 -15.72
N VAL A 79 3.24 -2.07 -14.74
CA VAL A 79 2.86 -1.75 -13.36
C VAL A 79 3.97 -0.96 -12.69
N VAL A 80 3.64 0.24 -12.21
CA VAL A 80 4.62 1.17 -11.58
C VAL A 80 4.32 1.45 -10.11
N GLY A 81 3.19 1.01 -9.60
CA GLY A 81 2.87 1.14 -8.17
C GLY A 81 1.57 0.45 -7.76
N THR A 82 1.42 0.26 -6.47
CA THR A 82 0.22 -0.31 -5.84
C THR A 82 -0.07 0.32 -4.50
N VAL A 83 -1.30 0.17 -4.03
CA VAL A 83 -1.72 0.35 -2.64
C VAL A 83 -2.89 -0.58 -2.35
N GLY A 84 -2.94 -1.14 -1.15
CA GLY A 84 -4.04 -1.99 -0.70
C GLY A 84 -4.75 -1.44 0.53
N VAL A 85 -6.00 -1.84 0.71
CA VAL A 85 -6.80 -1.61 1.92
C VAL A 85 -7.41 -2.94 2.35
N VAL A 86 -7.02 -3.41 3.53
CA VAL A 86 -7.55 -4.63 4.16
C VAL A 86 -8.74 -4.26 5.04
N PHE A 87 -9.87 -4.91 4.81
CA PHE A 87 -11.08 -4.73 5.61
C PHE A 87 -11.13 -5.76 6.74
N PRO A 88 -11.53 -5.35 7.96
CA PRO A 88 -11.61 -6.28 9.07
C PRO A 88 -12.84 -7.20 8.95
N ASP A 89 -12.71 -8.40 9.46
CA ASP A 89 -13.77 -9.40 9.56
C ASP A 89 -14.65 -9.25 10.80
N LYS A 90 -14.15 -8.53 11.84
CA LYS A 90 -14.84 -8.39 13.14
C LYS A 90 -15.94 -7.34 13.09
N PRO A 91 -17.16 -7.66 13.59
CA PRO A 91 -18.31 -6.76 13.55
C PRO A 91 -18.09 -5.39 14.23
N ASN A 92 -17.29 -5.35 15.30
CA ASN A 92 -17.02 -4.13 16.07
C ASN A 92 -15.94 -3.23 15.46
N SER A 93 -15.34 -3.62 14.33
CA SER A 93 -14.26 -2.87 13.70
C SER A 93 -14.52 -2.52 12.23
N ARG A 94 -15.76 -2.70 11.75
CA ARG A 94 -16.14 -2.45 10.34
C ARG A 94 -15.98 -1.00 9.88
N HIS A 95 -15.86 -0.05 10.82
CA HIS A 95 -15.64 1.37 10.52
C HIS A 95 -14.17 1.71 10.23
N ARG A 96 -13.24 0.78 10.43
CA ARG A 96 -11.81 1.00 10.21
C ARG A 96 -11.25 0.01 9.18
N ALA A 97 -10.12 0.36 8.56
CA ALA A 97 -9.39 -0.53 7.67
C ALA A 97 -7.89 -0.26 7.77
N GLU A 98 -7.09 -1.20 7.29
CA GLU A 98 -5.64 -1.11 7.29
C GLU A 98 -5.14 -0.80 5.88
N LEU A 99 -4.32 0.25 5.75
CA LEU A 99 -3.64 0.56 4.50
C LEU A 99 -2.34 -0.25 4.44
N VAL A 100 -2.18 -0.99 3.35
CA VAL A 100 -1.06 -1.93 3.17
C VAL A 100 -0.42 -1.80 1.81
N LYS A 101 0.85 -2.24 1.70
CA LYS A 101 1.56 -2.44 0.43
C LYS A 101 1.51 -1.22 -0.51
N LEU A 102 1.70 -0.01 0.05
CA LEU A 102 1.97 1.16 -0.78
C LEU A 102 3.39 1.01 -1.35
N MET A 103 3.48 0.70 -2.62
CA MET A 103 4.73 0.47 -3.34
C MET A 103 4.78 1.33 -4.59
N VAL A 104 5.96 1.85 -4.91
CA VAL A 104 6.26 2.55 -6.17
C VAL A 104 7.59 2.02 -6.67
N HIS A 105 7.62 1.60 -7.94
CA HIS A 105 8.84 1.11 -8.60
C HIS A 105 9.95 2.16 -8.45
N ARG A 106 11.19 1.73 -8.23
CA ARG A 106 12.30 2.63 -7.88
C ARG A 106 12.51 3.75 -8.90
N ASP A 107 12.34 3.46 -10.19
CA ASP A 107 12.55 4.42 -11.28
C ASP A 107 11.40 5.44 -11.41
N ASP A 108 10.25 5.17 -10.79
CA ASP A 108 9.05 6.02 -10.85
C ASP A 108 8.83 6.81 -9.53
N ARG A 109 9.79 6.73 -8.59
CA ARG A 109 9.74 7.50 -7.34
C ARG A 109 10.00 8.98 -7.57
N GLY A 110 9.60 9.80 -6.59
CA GLY A 110 9.82 11.25 -6.65
C GLY A 110 8.83 12.02 -7.54
N GLN A 111 7.96 11.33 -8.27
CA GLN A 111 7.00 11.92 -9.24
C GLN A 111 5.58 12.08 -8.68
N GLY A 112 5.39 11.99 -7.37
CA GLY A 112 4.09 12.14 -6.72
C GLY A 112 3.17 10.92 -6.78
N LEU A 113 3.60 9.81 -7.40
CA LEU A 113 2.77 8.62 -7.60
C LEU A 113 2.33 7.98 -6.28
N GLY A 114 3.22 7.86 -5.30
CA GLY A 114 2.85 7.32 -3.97
C GLY A 114 1.76 8.15 -3.29
N ARG A 115 1.80 9.48 -3.43
CA ARG A 115 0.75 10.38 -2.91
C ARG A 115 -0.57 10.19 -3.65
N ALA A 116 -0.54 10.01 -4.97
CA ALA A 116 -1.73 9.78 -5.78
C ALA A 116 -2.41 8.45 -5.42
N LEU A 117 -1.63 7.36 -5.26
CA LEU A 117 -2.10 6.07 -4.81
C LEU A 117 -2.73 6.16 -3.42
N LEU A 118 -2.03 6.80 -2.47
CA LEU A 118 -2.51 7.00 -1.10
C LEU A 118 -3.85 7.75 -1.08
N ALA A 119 -3.95 8.87 -1.78
CA ALA A 119 -5.18 9.66 -1.87
C ALA A 119 -6.33 8.88 -2.55
N THR A 120 -6.03 8.00 -3.50
CA THR A 120 -7.03 7.13 -4.13
C THR A 120 -7.58 6.12 -3.14
N ALA A 121 -6.71 5.44 -2.37
CA ALA A 121 -7.12 4.49 -1.35
C ALA A 121 -7.91 5.15 -0.22
N GLU A 122 -7.50 6.34 0.25
CA GLU A 122 -8.20 7.10 1.28
C GLU A 122 -9.63 7.47 0.86
N ARG A 123 -9.80 8.00 -0.38
CA ARG A 123 -11.13 8.33 -0.91
C ARG A 123 -12.01 7.10 -1.05
N ALA A 124 -11.49 6.06 -1.66
CA ALA A 124 -12.25 4.83 -1.89
C ALA A 124 -12.65 4.13 -0.59
N ALA A 125 -11.81 4.17 0.44
CA ALA A 125 -12.17 3.69 1.77
C ALA A 125 -13.32 4.51 2.38
N ALA A 126 -13.26 5.84 2.28
CA ALA A 126 -14.31 6.72 2.75
C ALA A 126 -15.65 6.48 2.02
N ASP A 127 -15.60 6.27 0.71
CA ASP A 127 -16.79 6.03 -0.14
C ASP A 127 -17.54 4.75 0.26
N VAL A 128 -16.86 3.76 0.87
CA VAL A 128 -17.47 2.53 1.39
C VAL A 128 -17.77 2.58 2.90
N GLY A 129 -17.70 3.76 3.51
CA GLY A 129 -18.08 3.98 4.92
C GLY A 129 -16.97 3.75 5.94
N ILE A 130 -15.71 3.57 5.52
CA ILE A 130 -14.58 3.56 6.46
C ILE A 130 -14.35 5.00 6.96
N THR A 131 -14.22 5.15 8.28
CA THR A 131 -13.98 6.44 8.93
C THR A 131 -12.61 6.55 9.57
N LEU A 132 -11.88 5.43 9.68
CA LEU A 132 -10.56 5.35 10.27
C LEU A 132 -9.67 4.42 9.45
N LEU A 133 -8.56 4.94 8.97
CA LEU A 133 -7.46 4.14 8.42
C LEU A 133 -6.31 4.08 9.41
N HIS A 134 -5.61 2.96 9.46
CA HIS A 134 -4.34 2.80 10.17
C HIS A 134 -3.32 2.09 9.29
N LEU A 135 -2.06 2.23 9.63
CA LEU A 135 -0.94 1.55 9.00
C LEU A 135 0.24 1.44 9.96
N ASP A 136 1.15 0.56 9.61
CA ASP A 136 2.49 0.52 10.16
C ASP A 136 3.54 0.73 9.06
N THR A 137 4.68 1.31 9.42
CA THR A 137 5.79 1.57 8.49
C THR A 137 7.12 1.60 9.24
N GLU A 138 8.21 1.22 8.58
CA GLU A 138 9.55 1.34 9.17
C GLU A 138 9.83 2.80 9.53
N THR A 139 10.25 3.00 10.79
CA THR A 139 10.58 4.34 11.32
C THR A 139 11.78 4.94 10.57
N GLY A 140 11.66 6.20 10.17
CA GLY A 140 12.69 6.92 9.43
C GLY A 140 12.71 6.61 7.93
N SER A 141 11.80 5.77 7.43
CA SER A 141 11.72 5.44 6.01
C SER A 141 11.18 6.61 5.17
N PRO A 142 11.46 6.64 3.86
CA PRO A 142 10.83 7.60 2.96
C PRO A 142 9.29 7.52 2.94
N ALA A 143 8.74 6.32 3.20
CA ALA A 143 7.29 6.10 3.29
C ALA A 143 6.70 6.81 4.52
N GLU A 144 7.36 6.77 5.68
CA GLU A 144 6.91 7.49 6.88
C GLU A 144 6.77 8.99 6.57
N GLY A 145 7.77 9.60 5.93
CA GLY A 145 7.70 11.01 5.55
C GLY A 145 6.57 11.31 4.53
N LEU A 146 6.15 10.35 3.71
CA LEU A 146 4.99 10.51 2.84
C LEU A 146 3.70 10.56 3.66
N TYR A 147 3.52 9.69 4.65
CA TYR A 147 2.33 9.67 5.52
C TYR A 147 2.23 10.95 6.35
N ASP A 148 3.33 11.44 6.93
CA ASP A 148 3.36 12.70 7.67
C ASP A 148 2.87 13.87 6.80
N ARG A 149 3.42 14.00 5.58
CA ARG A 149 3.01 15.04 4.62
C ARG A 149 1.57 14.88 4.10
N ALA A 150 1.02 13.67 4.17
CA ALA A 150 -0.37 13.40 3.81
C ALA A 150 -1.35 13.60 4.98
N GLY A 151 -0.89 14.06 6.15
CA GLY A 151 -1.71 14.38 7.30
C GLY A 151 -2.11 13.16 8.13
N TRP A 152 -1.32 12.09 8.09
CA TRP A 152 -1.46 10.97 9.02
C TRP A 152 -0.84 11.32 10.38
N THR A 153 -1.44 10.82 11.44
CA THR A 153 -0.98 11.03 12.81
C THR A 153 -0.22 9.81 13.30
N ARG A 154 1.04 9.99 13.70
CA ARG A 154 1.84 8.96 14.34
C ARG A 154 1.37 8.77 15.78
N ILE A 155 1.07 7.52 16.17
CA ILE A 155 0.67 7.14 17.53
C ILE A 155 1.89 6.87 18.39
N GLY A 156 2.88 6.17 17.84
CA GLY A 156 4.07 5.75 18.55
C GLY A 156 4.96 4.87 17.71
N THR A 157 6.04 4.40 18.32
CA THR A 157 7.05 3.55 17.70
C THR A 157 7.25 2.28 18.54
N ILE A 158 7.31 1.14 17.89
CA ILE A 158 7.63 -0.15 18.52
C ILE A 158 9.06 -0.52 18.09
N PRO A 159 10.01 -0.67 19.02
CA PRO A 159 11.37 -1.09 18.69
C PRO A 159 11.39 -2.53 18.21
N ASP A 160 12.35 -2.89 17.36
CA ASP A 160 12.64 -4.26 16.91
C ASP A 160 11.41 -5.04 16.37
N TYR A 161 10.48 -4.30 15.76
CA TYR A 161 9.17 -4.83 15.35
C TYR A 161 9.23 -5.77 14.15
N ALA A 162 10.03 -5.43 13.14
CA ALA A 162 10.17 -6.22 11.94
C ALA A 162 11.61 -6.18 11.42
N ALA A 163 12.02 -7.25 10.74
CA ALA A 163 13.29 -7.25 10.03
C ALA A 163 13.17 -6.51 8.70
N ASP A 164 14.20 -5.72 8.37
CA ASP A 164 14.37 -5.22 7.00
C ASP A 164 14.71 -6.40 6.04
N PRO A 165 14.75 -6.19 4.72
CA PRO A 165 15.07 -7.27 3.78
C PRO A 165 16.39 -7.98 4.03
N HIS A 166 17.32 -7.37 4.75
CA HIS A 166 18.63 -7.95 5.09
C HIS A 166 18.65 -8.67 6.45
N GLY A 167 17.49 -8.77 7.14
CA GLY A 167 17.36 -9.45 8.41
C GLY A 167 17.68 -8.59 9.63
N THR A 168 17.93 -7.30 9.48
CA THR A 168 18.17 -6.39 10.60
C THR A 168 16.84 -5.94 11.20
N LEU A 169 16.66 -6.14 12.52
CA LEU A 169 15.47 -5.65 13.22
C LEU A 169 15.40 -4.12 13.18
N ARG A 170 14.24 -3.60 12.81
CA ARG A 170 13.96 -2.17 12.68
C ARG A 170 12.75 -1.77 13.52
N PRO A 171 12.74 -0.55 14.06
CA PRO A 171 11.55 -0.01 14.69
C PRO A 171 10.47 0.31 13.67
N THR A 172 9.22 0.19 14.09
CA THR A 172 8.03 0.49 13.28
C THR A 172 7.21 1.58 13.93
N SER A 173 6.82 2.56 13.14
CA SER A 173 5.91 3.64 13.53
C SER A 173 4.48 3.28 13.12
N ILE A 174 3.55 3.41 14.07
CA ILE A 174 2.12 3.19 13.86
C ILE A 174 1.45 4.53 13.58
N HIS A 175 0.67 4.60 12.51
CA HIS A 175 -0.05 5.80 12.09
C HIS A 175 -1.55 5.53 11.94
N TYR A 176 -2.35 6.59 12.09
CA TYR A 176 -3.76 6.58 11.73
C TYR A 176 -4.18 7.86 11.01
N LYS A 177 -5.29 7.78 10.29
CA LYS A 177 -5.96 8.93 9.69
C LYS A 177 -7.47 8.75 9.74
N ARG A 178 -8.21 9.78 10.14
CA ARG A 178 -9.66 9.83 9.97
C ARG A 178 -9.95 10.20 8.52
N VAL A 179 -10.85 9.44 7.87
CA VAL A 179 -11.30 9.65 6.49
C VAL A 179 -12.82 9.72 6.46
N GLY A 180 -13.36 10.30 5.38
CA GLY A 180 -14.81 10.52 5.28
C GLY A 180 -15.32 11.73 6.08
N ALA A 181 -16.61 12.01 6.00
CA ALA A 181 -17.24 13.03 6.82
C ALA A 181 -17.24 12.58 8.28
N ALA A 182 -16.86 13.49 9.19
CA ALA A 182 -17.01 13.26 10.62
C ALA A 182 -18.50 12.94 10.88
N VAL A 183 -18.80 11.74 11.34
CA VAL A 183 -20.11 11.46 11.90
C VAL A 183 -20.20 12.35 13.14
N SER A 184 -20.98 13.42 13.05
CA SER A 184 -21.29 14.24 14.21
C SER A 184 -21.95 13.35 15.24
N ALA A 185 -21.34 13.26 16.41
CA ALA A 185 -21.89 12.58 17.56
C ALA A 185 -23.09 13.34 18.13
#